data_b600ae1753ef3efa81806209c5e812f4
#
_entry.id   b600ae1753ef3efa81806209c5e812f4
#
_cell.length_a   1.000
_cell.length_b   1.000
_cell.length_c   1.000
_cell.angle_alpha   90.00
_cell.angle_beta   90.00
_cell.angle_gamma   90.00
#
_symmetry.space_group_name_H-M   'P 1'
#
loop_
_entity.id
_entity.type
_entity.pdbx_description
1 polymer ?
#
loop_
_entity_poly.entity_id
_entity_poly.type
_entity_poly.pdbx_seq_one_letter_code
_entity_poly.pdbx_strand_id
1 'polypeptide(L)' 'MQKIDLRGFMVPFTLLKISNSFRTLEKEEILEILLSDRDALDDLVMIIPESAYALIKMEVLDGKDQGIRIQLKKMRGK' A
#
# COMPACT_ATOMS: atom_id res chain seq x y z
N MET A 1 -5.06 -11.59 -5.43
CA MET A 1 -4.61 -10.23 -5.05
C MET A 1 -5.37 -9.77 -3.84
N GLN A 2 -4.66 -9.31 -2.83
CA GLN A 2 -5.29 -8.74 -1.65
C GLN A 2 -5.54 -7.25 -1.85
N LYS A 3 -6.61 -6.76 -1.24
CA LYS A 3 -6.97 -5.34 -1.35
C LYS A 3 -7.30 -4.79 0.03
N ILE A 4 -6.81 -3.60 0.32
CA ILE A 4 -7.16 -2.88 1.53
C ILE A 4 -7.50 -1.43 1.18
N ASP A 5 -8.53 -0.92 1.84
CA ASP A 5 -8.96 0.46 1.65
C ASP A 5 -8.68 1.22 2.94
N LEU A 6 -7.71 2.12 2.87
CA LEU A 6 -7.27 2.89 4.03
C LEU A 6 -7.67 4.36 3.94
N ARG A 7 -8.55 4.71 3.01
CA ARG A 7 -9.04 6.08 2.91
C ARG A 7 -9.85 6.40 4.16
N GLY A 8 -9.55 7.54 4.75
CA GLY A 8 -10.19 7.95 5.99
C GLY A 8 -9.52 7.46 7.26
N PHE A 9 -8.54 6.58 7.13
CA PHE A 9 -7.76 6.15 8.29
C PHE A 9 -6.64 7.15 8.55
N MET A 10 -6.33 7.34 9.81
CA MET A 10 -5.26 8.25 10.22
C MET A 10 -3.95 7.51 10.42
N VAL A 11 -2.83 8.19 10.12
CA VAL A 11 -1.51 7.76 10.56
C VAL A 11 -1.51 7.87 12.08
N PRO A 12 -0.99 6.87 12.83
CA PRO A 12 -0.19 5.73 12.40
C PRO A 12 -0.97 4.46 12.04
N PHE A 13 -2.29 4.47 12.13
CA PHE A 13 -3.08 3.26 11.87
C PHE A 13 -2.90 2.77 10.44
N THR A 14 -2.80 3.70 9.48
CA THR A 14 -2.57 3.38 8.08
C THR A 14 -1.30 2.55 7.91
N LEU A 15 -0.22 3.01 8.54
CA LEU A 15 1.08 2.34 8.44
C LEU A 15 1.03 0.94 9.05
N LEU A 16 0.37 0.82 10.18
CA LEU A 16 0.27 -0.46 10.87
C LEU A 16 -0.50 -1.48 10.03
N LYS A 17 -1.61 -1.06 9.44
CA LYS A 17 -2.42 -1.94 8.59
C LYS A 17 -1.66 -2.37 7.34
N ILE A 18 -0.95 -1.46 6.72
CA ILE A 18 -0.14 -1.79 5.53
C ILE A 18 0.95 -2.78 5.90
N SER A 19 1.67 -2.52 6.98
CA SER A 19 2.75 -3.39 7.41
C SER A 19 2.25 -4.81 7.70
N ASN A 20 1.13 -4.92 8.42
CA ASN A 20 0.56 -6.22 8.73
C ASN A 20 0.09 -6.96 7.49
N SER A 21 -0.59 -6.25 6.59
CA SER A 21 -1.08 -6.86 5.34
C SER A 21 0.07 -7.31 4.46
N PHE A 22 1.13 -6.48 4.37
CA PHE A 22 2.29 -6.84 3.55
C PHE A 22 3.02 -8.06 4.11
N ARG A 23 3.09 -8.16 5.43
CA ARG A 23 3.77 -9.28 6.08
C ARG A 23 3.11 -10.62 5.76
N THR A 24 1.79 -10.63 5.59
CA THR A 24 1.05 -11.85 5.31
C THR A 24 1.06 -12.25 3.84
N LEU A 25 1.55 -11.37 2.97
CA LEU A 25 1.64 -11.70 1.55
C LEU A 25 2.66 -12.79 1.29
N GLU A 26 2.35 -13.64 0.33
CA GLU A 26 3.31 -14.60 -0.19
C GLU A 26 4.16 -13.93 -1.26
N LYS A 27 5.31 -14.52 -1.54
CA LYS A 27 6.20 -14.01 -2.58
C LYS A 27 5.45 -13.91 -3.90
N GLU A 28 5.61 -12.79 -4.58
CA GLU A 28 4.99 -12.46 -5.86
C GLU A 28 3.49 -12.16 -5.77
N GLU A 29 2.92 -12.19 -4.59
CA GLU A 29 1.55 -11.78 -4.40
C GLU A 29 1.44 -10.26 -4.45
N ILE A 30 0.30 -9.76 -4.92
CA ILE A 30 0.07 -8.33 -5.08
C ILE A 30 -0.87 -7.82 -4.00
N LEU A 31 -0.52 -6.68 -3.41
CA LEU A 31 -1.38 -5.97 -2.48
C LEU A 31 -1.82 -4.67 -3.12
N GLU A 32 -3.14 -4.48 -3.25
CA GLU A 32 -3.68 -3.22 -3.72
C GLU A 32 -4.11 -2.39 -2.52
N ILE A 33 -3.65 -1.15 -2.48
CA ILE A 33 -3.91 -0.25 -1.36
C ILE A 33 -4.57 1.03 -1.87
N LEU A 34 -5.65 1.43 -1.23
CA LEU A 34 -6.28 2.71 -1.49
C LEU A 34 -5.92 3.66 -0.36
N LEU A 35 -5.34 4.80 -0.70
CA LEU A 35 -4.89 5.80 0.26
C LEU A 35 -5.60 7.13 0.00
N SER A 36 -5.73 7.95 1.04
CA SER A 36 -6.39 9.24 0.90
C SER A 36 -5.54 10.26 0.16
N ASP A 37 -4.22 10.22 0.34
CA ASP A 37 -3.33 11.22 -0.25
C ASP A 37 -1.90 10.70 -0.34
N ARG A 38 -1.02 11.57 -0.89
CA ARG A 38 0.38 11.21 -1.11
C ARG A 38 1.20 11.10 0.16
N ASP A 39 0.80 11.78 1.21
CA ASP A 39 1.56 11.72 2.47
C ASP A 39 1.58 10.30 3.00
N ALA A 40 0.46 9.60 2.87
CA ALA A 40 0.40 8.20 3.28
C ALA A 40 1.32 7.32 2.44
N LEU A 41 1.47 7.65 1.16
CA LEU A 41 2.39 6.92 0.29
C LEU A 41 3.84 7.13 0.71
N ASP A 42 4.19 8.36 1.04
CA ASP A 42 5.54 8.66 1.51
C ASP A 42 5.87 7.90 2.79
N ASP A 43 4.91 7.81 3.69
CA ASP A 43 5.07 7.05 4.93
C ASP A 43 5.28 5.56 4.65
N LEU A 44 4.61 5.03 3.65
CA LEU A 44 4.75 3.62 3.26
C LEU A 44 6.21 3.29 2.93
N VAL A 45 6.88 4.17 2.20
CA VAL A 45 8.25 3.96 1.80
C VAL A 45 9.18 3.87 3.01
N MET A 46 8.80 4.52 4.10
CA MET A 46 9.62 4.53 5.31
C MET A 46 9.55 3.23 6.09
N ILE A 47 8.45 2.49 5.97
CA ILE A 47 8.25 1.29 6.78
C ILE A 47 8.52 -0.02 6.04
N ILE A 48 8.45 0.00 4.71
CA ILE A 48 8.72 -1.20 3.90
C ILE A 48 9.93 -0.93 3.02
N PRO A 49 11.00 -1.74 3.16
CA PRO A 49 12.21 -1.54 2.34
C PRO A 49 11.89 -1.69 0.86
N GLU A 50 12.48 -0.83 0.04
CA GLU A 50 12.27 -0.88 -1.41
C GLU A 50 12.63 -2.24 -2.00
N SER A 51 13.61 -2.92 -1.41
CA SER A 51 14.04 -4.22 -1.91
C SER A 51 13.01 -5.32 -1.67
N ALA A 52 12.02 -5.06 -0.83
CA ALA A 52 11.03 -6.06 -0.48
C ALA A 52 9.81 -6.08 -1.40
N TYR A 53 9.65 -5.04 -2.22
CA TYR A 53 8.49 -4.94 -3.08
C TYR A 53 8.82 -4.25 -4.40
N ALA A 54 7.92 -4.41 -5.37
CA ALA A 54 7.96 -3.65 -6.61
C ALA A 54 6.64 -2.90 -6.74
N LEU A 55 6.73 -1.61 -7.03
CA LEU A 55 5.54 -0.80 -7.30
C LEU A 55 5.11 -1.09 -8.73
N ILE A 56 3.98 -1.78 -8.89
CA ILE A 56 3.48 -2.17 -10.19
C ILE A 56 2.62 -1.08 -10.81
N LYS A 57 1.81 -0.44 -9.98
CA LYS A 57 0.85 0.54 -10.48
C LYS A 57 0.61 1.61 -9.43
N MET A 58 0.51 2.84 -9.89
CA MET A 58 0.08 3.96 -9.06
C MET A 58 -0.90 4.79 -9.89
N GLU A 59 -2.06 5.04 -9.33
CA GLU A 59 -3.12 5.73 -10.04
C GLU A 59 -3.77 6.75 -9.12
N VAL A 60 -3.88 7.97 -9.60
CA VAL A 60 -4.59 9.03 -8.88
C VAL A 60 -6.08 8.92 -9.26
N LEU A 61 -6.92 8.83 -8.23
CA LEU A 61 -8.35 8.68 -8.43
C LEU A 61 -9.02 10.05 -8.35
N ASP A 62 -9.95 10.30 -9.27
CA ASP A 62 -10.69 11.56 -9.35
C ASP A 62 -12.17 11.34 -9.00
N GLY A 63 -12.86 12.46 -8.74
CA GLY A 63 -14.28 12.41 -8.51
C GLY A 63 -14.63 11.93 -7.11
N LYS A 64 -15.63 11.08 -7.04
CA LYS A 64 -16.12 10.59 -5.74
C LYS A 64 -15.13 9.68 -5.03
N ASP A 65 -14.29 8.99 -5.80
CA ASP A 65 -13.31 8.05 -5.26
C ASP A 65 -11.94 8.70 -5.20
N GLN A 66 -11.88 9.88 -4.59
CA GLN A 66 -10.62 10.59 -4.46
C GLN A 66 -9.60 9.78 -3.68
N GLY A 67 -8.33 9.93 -4.07
CA GLY A 67 -7.25 9.25 -3.39
C GLY A 67 -6.23 8.68 -4.36
N ILE A 68 -5.48 7.71 -3.88
CA ILE A 68 -4.44 7.06 -4.67
C ILE A 68 -4.60 5.56 -4.54
N ARG A 69 -4.58 4.88 -5.68
CA ARG A 69 -4.55 3.43 -5.73
C ARG A 69 -3.14 3.00 -6.08
N ILE A 70 -2.55 2.13 -5.25
CA ILE A 70 -1.24 1.57 -5.55
C ILE A 70 -1.31 0.06 -5.49
N GLN A 71 -0.48 -0.59 -6.29
CA GLN A 71 -0.34 -2.04 -6.28
C GLN A 71 1.12 -2.39 -6.05
N LEU A 72 1.37 -3.14 -5.00
CA LEU A 72 2.71 -3.57 -4.63
C LEU A 72 2.82 -5.07 -4.78
N LYS A 73 3.88 -5.52 -5.44
CA LYS A 73 4.17 -6.94 -5.57
C LYS A 73 5.29 -7.29 -4.59
N LYS A 74 5.06 -8.31 -3.78
CA LYS A 74 6.07 -8.74 -2.81
C LYS A 74 7.18 -9.50 -3.53
N MET A 75 8.39 -9.00 -3.42
CA MET A 75 9.54 -9.56 -4.12
C MET A 75 10.33 -10.56 -3.29
N ARG A 76 10.19 -10.51 -1.96
CA ARG A 76 10.90 -11.42 -1.05
C ARG A 76 9.91 -12.12 -0.16
N GLY A 77 10.12 -13.41 0.01
CA GLY A 77 9.34 -14.16 0.99
C GLY A 77 9.80 -13.76 2.39
N LYS A 78 8.89 -13.22 3.17
CA LYS A 78 9.13 -12.79 4.56
C LYS A 78 10.21 -11.76 4.72
#